data_40a1d986354ca983e560c1d622c89b80
#
_entry.id   40a1d986354ca983e560c1d622c89b80
#
_cell.length_a   1.000
_cell.length_b   1.000
_cell.length_c   1.000
_cell.angle_alpha   90.00
_cell.angle_beta   90.00
_cell.angle_gamma   90.00
#
_symmetry.space_group_name_H-M   'P 1'
#
loop_
_entity.id
_entity.type
_entity.pdbx_description
1 polymer ?
#
loop_
_entity_poly.entity_id
_entity_poly.type
_entity_poly.pdbx_seq_one_letter_code
_entity_poly.pdbx_strand_id
1 'polypeptide(L)'
;MGVLSKFVIAVAATTAVFAPFAYATRPMENLGRGVVAVRSNETAVLVGWRLLGLDDEDIGFNVYRATGSGDPKLLNSKVLTGGTNFQDLSPDLGESNTYHVRPVLNGKEEAESGTFTLTADHDEEPLVRIPIKAGGAIKFLWVGDLDGDGEYDYVIDRQTAPSTIEAYRSDGTFLWEVNMGPNSENQNNIEPGSSALNVGNWDGMTVFDFDSDGKAELAVRIANGVVFGDGKTFDDGDSDDDQYVAFINGETGALRATAKIENDYLSDGPLAARFGVGYLDGKTPHLVAFLKNRQPGQGAFNLIMAAWTFDGKAVDLAWRWLRGDQAASDGHNTRIIDLNGDGKDEVCEIGFALNGDGSLRYSLSDQGVGHGDRFHIAKMDPSADGLQGYGIQQDNPDLLMEYYYDADTGKLIWKHYGDEVGDVARGMAGDIDPTTPGMEVWSFSGVYNAGSNKLTEEDTTLAPWPQLGLWWNGDALLELYNDGKIEHWDWENPSVSGKLPRYFKIGDYGGSVGTRNPLFIGDILGDWREEFVVTNADFDELLIFSTNFPSDIRLYTLAHNPAYRNAMTLKGYMQSHHVDYFLGDGMETPPKPDISYVGA
;
A
#
# COMPACT_ATOMS: atom_id res chain seq x y z
N MET A 1 1.61 40.10 -74.69
CA MET A 1 2.32 40.48 -73.45
C MET A 1 1.32 40.27 -72.30
N GLY A 2 1.41 39.18 -71.66
CA GLY A 2 0.54 38.83 -70.53
C GLY A 2 1.37 38.76 -69.26
N VAL A 3 1.00 39.53 -68.25
CA VAL A 3 1.63 39.59 -66.95
C VAL A 3 1.00 38.55 -66.06
N LEU A 4 1.77 37.51 -65.66
CA LEU A 4 1.39 36.54 -64.62
C LEU A 4 1.65 37.15 -63.26
N SER A 5 0.57 37.40 -62.49
CA SER A 5 0.64 37.76 -61.08
C SER A 5 0.80 36.49 -60.24
N LYS A 6 1.88 36.36 -59.48
CA LYS A 6 2.08 35.29 -58.48
C LYS A 6 1.43 35.72 -57.18
N PHE A 7 0.42 34.97 -56.74
CA PHE A 7 -0.08 35.04 -55.37
C PHE A 7 0.80 34.17 -54.46
N VAL A 8 1.38 34.80 -53.46
CA VAL A 8 2.05 34.13 -52.33
C VAL A 8 1.02 33.99 -51.23
N ILE A 9 0.62 32.74 -50.91
CA ILE A 9 -0.21 32.42 -49.73
C ILE A 9 0.75 32.22 -48.58
N ALA A 10 0.76 33.13 -47.61
CA ALA A 10 1.45 32.93 -46.34
C ALA A 10 0.53 32.11 -45.41
N VAL A 11 0.93 30.87 -45.11
CA VAL A 11 0.29 30.04 -44.08
C VAL A 11 0.91 30.43 -42.75
N ALA A 12 0.17 31.15 -41.91
CA ALA A 12 0.54 31.40 -40.52
C ALA A 12 0.26 30.11 -39.70
N ALA A 13 1.31 29.39 -39.33
CA ALA A 13 1.21 28.33 -38.35
C ALA A 13 1.07 28.95 -36.95
N THR A 14 -0.14 28.91 -36.39
CA THR A 14 -0.38 29.16 -34.97
C THR A 14 0.06 27.94 -34.17
N THR A 15 1.23 27.98 -33.57
CA THR A 15 1.60 27.06 -32.48
C THR A 15 0.75 27.42 -31.27
N ALA A 16 -0.25 26.60 -30.97
CA ALA A 16 -0.93 26.63 -29.69
C ALA A 16 0.10 26.14 -28.64
N VAL A 17 0.62 27.05 -27.85
CA VAL A 17 1.34 26.72 -26.63
C VAL A 17 0.27 26.30 -25.64
N PHE A 18 0.10 24.99 -25.45
CA PHE A 18 -0.63 24.48 -24.30
C PHE A 18 0.21 24.84 -23.07
N ALA A 19 -0.28 25.76 -22.25
CA ALA A 19 0.22 25.91 -20.91
C ALA A 19 -0.03 24.58 -20.19
N PRO A 20 0.95 23.99 -19.51
CA PRO A 20 0.68 22.84 -18.67
C PRO A 20 -0.38 23.28 -17.64
N PHE A 21 -1.46 22.52 -17.52
CA PHE A 21 -2.36 22.67 -16.40
C PHE A 21 -1.52 22.37 -15.16
N ALA A 22 -1.33 23.36 -14.30
CA ALA A 22 -0.79 23.12 -12.98
C ALA A 22 -1.90 22.36 -12.22
N TYR A 23 -1.77 21.06 -12.09
CA TYR A 23 -2.58 20.27 -11.16
C TYR A 23 -2.27 20.75 -9.75
N ALA A 24 -3.24 20.69 -8.85
CA ALA A 24 -2.98 20.94 -7.44
C ALA A 24 -2.07 19.82 -6.93
N THR A 25 -0.96 20.17 -6.29
CA THR A 25 -0.05 19.19 -5.69
C THR A 25 -0.74 18.45 -4.54
N ARG A 26 -0.57 17.13 -4.44
CA ARG A 26 -1.14 16.32 -3.36
C ARG A 26 -0.34 16.52 -2.08
N PRO A 27 -0.98 16.89 -0.95
CA PRO A 27 -0.28 16.98 0.34
C PRO A 27 0.09 15.57 0.83
N MET A 28 1.36 15.35 1.17
CA MET A 28 1.89 14.09 1.65
C MET A 28 2.65 14.31 2.96
N GLU A 29 2.78 13.25 3.76
CA GLU A 29 3.54 13.30 5.01
C GLU A 29 4.96 13.86 4.80
N ASN A 30 5.42 14.70 5.69
CA ASN A 30 6.77 15.25 5.69
C ASN A 30 7.74 14.26 6.38
N LEU A 31 7.99 13.13 5.74
CA LEU A 31 8.79 12.05 6.28
C LEU A 31 10.25 12.45 6.54
N GLY A 32 10.82 11.91 7.60
CA GLY A 32 12.25 11.89 7.86
C GLY A 32 13.00 10.93 6.92
N ARG A 33 14.31 10.83 7.11
CA ARG A 33 15.15 9.95 6.25
C ARG A 33 14.96 8.46 6.52
N GLY A 34 14.25 8.06 7.57
CA GLY A 34 13.96 6.65 7.86
C GLY A 34 15.21 5.79 7.93
N VAL A 35 16.29 6.29 8.55
CA VAL A 35 17.56 5.55 8.62
C VAL A 35 17.35 4.23 9.34
N VAL A 36 17.74 3.14 8.70
CA VAL A 36 17.72 1.79 9.25
C VAL A 36 19.09 1.13 9.04
N ALA A 37 19.48 0.25 9.96
CA ALA A 37 20.70 -0.52 9.83
C ALA A 37 20.44 -1.98 10.23
N VAL A 38 20.70 -2.91 9.31
CA VAL A 38 20.54 -4.36 9.53
C VAL A 38 21.82 -5.12 9.23
N ARG A 39 21.99 -6.27 9.85
CA ARG A 39 23.15 -7.14 9.58
C ARG A 39 23.04 -7.69 8.15
N SER A 40 24.03 -7.40 7.31
CA SER A 40 24.09 -7.97 5.95
C SER A 40 24.82 -9.31 5.90
N ASN A 41 25.69 -9.56 6.88
CA ASN A 41 26.37 -10.84 7.12
C ASN A 41 27.09 -10.82 8.48
N GLU A 42 27.92 -11.84 8.75
CA GLU A 42 28.68 -11.97 10.01
C GLU A 42 29.51 -10.73 10.39
N THR A 43 29.96 -9.93 9.43
CA THR A 43 30.94 -8.84 9.65
C THR A 43 30.49 -7.47 9.13
N ALA A 44 29.34 -7.37 8.47
CA ALA A 44 28.93 -6.16 7.78
C ALA A 44 27.48 -5.75 8.14
N VAL A 45 27.22 -4.46 8.01
CA VAL A 45 25.92 -3.83 8.24
C VAL A 45 25.51 -3.08 6.97
N LEU A 46 24.27 -3.27 6.52
CA LEU A 46 23.66 -2.42 5.50
C LEU A 46 22.91 -1.29 6.20
N VAL A 47 23.20 -0.05 5.78
CA VAL A 47 22.53 1.16 6.24
C VAL A 47 21.71 1.70 5.08
N GLY A 48 20.40 1.85 5.24
CA GLY A 48 19.48 2.41 4.24
C GLY A 48 18.87 3.71 4.73
N TRP A 49 18.46 4.58 3.79
CA TRP A 49 17.73 5.82 4.07
C TRP A 49 16.87 6.25 2.88
N ARG A 50 15.83 7.05 3.13
CA ARG A 50 14.92 7.55 2.08
C ARG A 50 15.57 8.63 1.21
N LEU A 51 15.37 8.53 -0.11
CA LEU A 51 15.39 9.67 -1.00
C LEU A 51 13.96 10.25 -1.01
N LEU A 52 13.80 11.47 -0.51
CA LEU A 52 12.47 12.07 -0.33
C LEU A 52 11.95 12.67 -1.63
N GLY A 53 10.65 12.63 -1.86
CA GLY A 53 10.01 13.04 -3.11
C GLY A 53 10.29 14.49 -3.57
N LEU A 54 10.61 15.40 -2.63
CA LEU A 54 10.96 16.79 -2.95
C LEU A 54 12.47 17.05 -2.94
N ASP A 55 13.30 16.04 -2.73
CA ASP A 55 14.76 16.19 -2.81
C ASP A 55 15.20 16.70 -4.19
N ASP A 56 16.26 17.48 -4.22
CA ASP A 56 16.91 17.88 -5.47
C ASP A 56 17.54 16.68 -6.16
N GLU A 57 17.52 16.65 -7.49
CA GLU A 57 18.10 15.56 -8.27
C GLU A 57 19.60 15.36 -7.97
N ASP A 58 20.33 16.46 -7.71
CA ASP A 58 21.76 16.48 -7.42
C ASP A 58 22.10 16.20 -5.95
N ILE A 59 21.12 15.91 -5.09
CA ILE A 59 21.38 15.65 -3.68
C ILE A 59 22.23 14.37 -3.53
N GLY A 60 23.29 14.48 -2.73
CA GLY A 60 24.10 13.34 -2.33
C GLY A 60 24.07 13.15 -0.83
N PHE A 61 24.77 12.13 -0.32
CA PHE A 61 24.73 11.80 1.09
C PHE A 61 26.11 11.45 1.63
N ASN A 62 26.35 11.82 2.88
CA ASN A 62 27.43 11.34 3.73
C ASN A 62 26.84 10.48 4.86
N VAL A 63 27.46 9.31 5.11
CA VAL A 63 27.04 8.35 6.12
C VAL A 63 28.00 8.42 7.30
N TYR A 64 27.47 8.51 8.49
CA TYR A 64 28.23 8.59 9.74
C TYR A 64 27.88 7.45 10.67
N ARG A 65 28.87 7.00 11.43
CA ARG A 65 28.72 6.02 12.52
C ARG A 65 29.41 6.49 13.79
N ALA A 66 28.69 6.46 14.90
CA ALA A 66 29.25 6.51 16.24
C ALA A 66 29.29 5.10 16.84
N THR A 67 30.43 4.66 17.35
CA THR A 67 30.59 3.34 17.98
C THR A 67 30.70 3.52 19.49
N GLY A 68 29.85 2.83 20.27
CA GLY A 68 29.72 3.01 21.70
C GLY A 68 29.42 4.47 22.07
N SER A 69 30.19 5.06 22.94
CA SER A 69 30.10 6.48 23.34
C SER A 69 31.02 7.40 22.53
N GLY A 70 31.58 6.93 21.40
CA GLY A 70 32.52 7.70 20.58
C GLY A 70 31.83 8.73 19.70
N ASP A 71 32.61 9.70 19.18
CA ASP A 71 32.08 10.68 18.21
C ASP A 71 31.75 10.04 16.86
N PRO A 72 30.76 10.56 16.14
CA PRO A 72 30.43 10.10 14.78
C PRO A 72 31.61 10.26 13.81
N LYS A 73 31.85 9.25 13.00
CA LYS A 73 32.89 9.22 11.97
C LYS A 73 32.26 9.04 10.60
N LEU A 74 32.72 9.85 9.64
CA LEU A 74 32.37 9.70 8.23
C LEU A 74 32.87 8.35 7.70
N LEU A 75 31.98 7.57 7.08
CA LEU A 75 32.29 6.24 6.55
C LEU A 75 32.64 6.26 5.05
N ASN A 76 31.95 7.04 4.25
CA ASN A 76 32.18 7.12 2.82
C ASN A 76 33.32 8.11 2.47
N SER A 77 34.17 7.73 1.53
CA SER A 77 35.30 8.57 1.07
C SER A 77 34.91 9.61 0.02
N LYS A 78 33.74 9.50 -0.57
CA LYS A 78 33.14 10.42 -1.56
C LYS A 78 31.64 10.48 -1.28
N VAL A 79 31.04 11.65 -1.53
CA VAL A 79 29.60 11.82 -1.45
C VAL A 79 28.89 10.75 -2.30
N LEU A 80 27.92 10.10 -1.71
CA LEU A 80 27.13 9.05 -2.36
C LEU A 80 26.03 9.70 -3.20
N THR A 81 25.94 9.37 -4.48
CA THR A 81 24.98 9.90 -5.45
C THR A 81 24.21 8.80 -6.19
N GLY A 82 24.44 7.54 -5.86
CA GLY A 82 23.71 6.36 -6.33
C GLY A 82 22.54 5.99 -5.44
N GLY A 83 22.29 4.71 -5.28
CA GLY A 83 21.30 4.17 -4.36
C GLY A 83 21.46 4.72 -2.94
N THR A 84 20.34 4.87 -2.22
CA THR A 84 20.33 5.43 -0.86
C THR A 84 20.57 4.36 0.19
N ASN A 85 21.66 3.62 0.01
CA ASN A 85 22.17 2.65 0.96
C ASN A 85 23.70 2.62 0.98
N PHE A 86 24.27 2.08 2.05
CA PHE A 86 25.71 1.97 2.25
C PHE A 86 26.07 0.72 3.04
N GLN A 87 26.98 -0.08 2.53
CA GLN A 87 27.48 -1.25 3.25
C GLN A 87 28.69 -0.88 4.11
N ASP A 88 28.50 -0.87 5.43
CA ASP A 88 29.57 -0.72 6.40
C ASP A 88 30.28 -2.07 6.60
N LEU A 89 31.50 -2.18 6.12
CA LEU A 89 32.31 -3.40 6.16
C LEU A 89 33.22 -3.51 7.40
N SER A 90 33.14 -2.54 8.31
CA SER A 90 34.04 -2.47 9.45
C SER A 90 33.37 -1.97 10.76
N PRO A 91 32.11 -2.36 11.02
CA PRO A 91 31.49 -2.03 12.30
C PRO A 91 32.19 -2.80 13.42
N ASP A 92 32.26 -2.24 14.62
CA ASP A 92 32.60 -2.98 15.84
C ASP A 92 31.31 -3.57 16.42
N LEU A 93 31.01 -4.81 16.08
CA LEU A 93 29.75 -5.45 16.44
C LEU A 93 29.65 -5.84 17.92
N GLY A 94 30.76 -5.79 18.66
CA GLY A 94 30.79 -5.93 20.13
C GLY A 94 30.38 -4.66 20.87
N GLU A 95 30.18 -3.57 20.16
CA GLU A 95 29.73 -2.29 20.68
C GLU A 95 28.44 -1.84 19.92
N SER A 96 27.68 -0.91 20.52
CA SER A 96 26.56 -0.29 19.79
C SER A 96 27.08 0.58 18.66
N ASN A 97 26.40 0.56 17.52
CA ASN A 97 26.71 1.38 16.35
C ASN A 97 25.51 2.25 16.01
N THR A 98 25.66 3.56 16.16
CA THR A 98 24.61 4.55 15.84
C THR A 98 24.91 5.20 14.50
N TYR A 99 24.02 5.06 13.55
CA TYR A 99 24.13 5.58 12.19
C TYR A 99 23.23 6.78 11.96
N HIS A 100 23.71 7.73 11.17
CA HIS A 100 22.91 8.80 10.58
C HIS A 100 23.49 9.21 9.23
N VAL A 101 22.69 9.94 8.45
CA VAL A 101 23.14 10.51 7.17
C VAL A 101 23.05 12.03 7.19
N ARG A 102 23.91 12.68 6.40
CA ARG A 102 23.82 14.10 6.11
C ARG A 102 23.61 14.29 4.61
N PRO A 103 22.51 14.91 4.19
CA PRO A 103 22.36 15.34 2.80
C PRO A 103 23.47 16.31 2.42
N VAL A 104 23.93 16.21 1.19
CA VAL A 104 24.95 17.10 0.61
C VAL A 104 24.39 17.74 -0.66
N LEU A 105 24.23 19.05 -0.63
CA LEU A 105 23.75 19.82 -1.76
C LEU A 105 24.76 20.93 -2.11
N ASN A 106 25.13 21.06 -3.38
CA ASN A 106 26.14 22.00 -3.84
C ASN A 106 27.48 21.91 -3.09
N GLY A 107 27.87 20.70 -2.67
CA GLY A 107 29.11 20.41 -1.94
C GLY A 107 29.09 20.83 -0.46
N LYS A 108 27.93 21.16 0.09
CA LYS A 108 27.72 21.52 1.49
C LYS A 108 26.82 20.50 2.17
N GLU A 109 27.20 20.02 3.36
CA GLU A 109 26.34 19.22 4.22
C GLU A 109 25.20 20.05 4.81
N GLU A 110 24.01 19.50 4.77
CA GLU A 110 22.82 20.01 5.43
C GLU A 110 22.66 19.39 6.84
N ALA A 111 21.51 19.61 7.48
CA ALA A 111 21.20 19.04 8.79
C ALA A 111 21.26 17.50 8.76
N GLU A 112 21.68 16.90 9.88
CA GLU A 112 21.69 15.46 10.02
C GLU A 112 20.26 14.88 10.08
N SER A 113 20.12 13.65 9.63
CA SER A 113 18.89 12.86 9.76
C SER A 113 18.61 12.47 11.21
N GLY A 114 17.46 11.81 11.45
CA GLY A 114 17.29 10.92 12.59
C GLY A 114 18.40 9.85 12.65
N THR A 115 18.50 9.16 13.76
CA THR A 115 19.54 8.15 14.02
C THR A 115 18.93 6.76 14.18
N PHE A 116 19.66 5.73 13.76
CA PHE A 116 19.35 4.33 14.07
C PHE A 116 20.51 3.70 14.84
N THR A 117 20.21 3.00 15.93
CA THR A 117 21.24 2.32 16.73
C THR A 117 21.10 0.81 16.63
N LEU A 118 22.08 0.16 16.00
CA LEU A 118 22.28 -1.27 16.09
C LEU A 118 22.95 -1.59 17.43
N THR A 119 22.31 -2.39 18.27
CA THR A 119 22.82 -2.72 19.61
C THR A 119 24.10 -3.56 19.55
N ALA A 120 24.89 -3.55 20.62
CA ALA A 120 26.04 -4.45 20.76
C ALA A 120 25.56 -5.91 20.71
N ASP A 121 26.39 -6.77 20.09
CA ASP A 121 26.14 -8.21 19.93
C ASP A 121 24.79 -8.53 19.27
N HIS A 122 24.29 -7.62 18.42
CA HIS A 122 23.04 -7.82 17.67
C HIS A 122 23.14 -9.07 16.79
N ASP A 123 22.09 -9.89 16.81
CA ASP A 123 22.02 -11.10 16.00
C ASP A 123 22.15 -10.82 14.50
N GLU A 124 22.61 -11.80 13.72
CA GLU A 124 22.65 -11.73 12.27
C GLU A 124 21.25 -11.96 11.71
N GLU A 125 20.48 -10.88 11.65
CA GLU A 125 19.09 -10.91 11.17
C GLU A 125 18.78 -9.67 10.33
N PRO A 126 17.96 -9.83 9.24
CA PRO A 126 17.56 -8.73 8.37
C PRO A 126 16.26 -8.10 8.86
N LEU A 127 16.19 -7.67 10.12
CA LEU A 127 14.96 -7.12 10.69
C LEU A 127 15.23 -6.16 11.86
N VAL A 128 14.20 -5.36 12.15
CA VAL A 128 14.09 -4.51 13.34
C VAL A 128 13.00 -5.08 14.24
N ARG A 129 13.29 -5.21 15.54
CA ARG A 129 12.37 -5.70 16.57
C ARG A 129 11.75 -4.53 17.32
N ILE A 130 10.43 -4.42 17.29
CA ILE A 130 9.69 -3.39 18.00
C ILE A 130 8.87 -4.05 19.10
N PRO A 131 9.18 -3.83 20.37
CA PRO A 131 8.41 -4.38 21.48
C PRO A 131 7.04 -3.72 21.55
N ILE A 132 6.01 -4.53 21.74
CA ILE A 132 4.64 -4.08 21.96
C ILE A 132 4.06 -4.77 23.19
N LYS A 133 2.92 -4.33 23.70
CA LYS A 133 2.24 -5.05 24.78
C LYS A 133 1.85 -6.46 24.34
N ALA A 134 2.04 -7.44 25.19
CA ALA A 134 1.48 -8.76 24.99
C ALA A 134 -0.06 -8.70 24.95
N GLY A 135 -0.66 -9.40 23.99
CA GLY A 135 -2.10 -9.31 23.80
C GLY A 135 -2.67 -10.41 22.90
N GLY A 136 -3.88 -10.20 22.41
CA GLY A 136 -4.52 -11.09 21.44
C GLY A 136 -3.80 -11.07 20.08
N ALA A 137 -4.11 -12.05 19.22
CA ALA A 137 -3.59 -12.11 17.86
C ALA A 137 -3.85 -10.80 17.11
N ILE A 138 -2.92 -10.44 16.23
CA ILE A 138 -3.00 -9.27 15.36
C ILE A 138 -3.27 -9.77 13.95
N LYS A 139 -4.17 -9.12 13.22
CA LYS A 139 -4.45 -9.45 11.83
C LYS A 139 -3.78 -8.48 10.87
N PHE A 140 -3.87 -7.18 11.13
CA PHE A 140 -3.31 -6.13 10.30
C PHE A 140 -2.59 -5.05 11.10
N LEU A 141 -1.72 -4.34 10.39
CA LEU A 141 -1.04 -3.15 10.85
C LEU A 141 -1.27 -2.04 9.83
N TRP A 142 -1.44 -0.82 10.31
CA TRP A 142 -1.45 0.42 9.53
C TRP A 142 -0.32 1.32 10.00
N VAL A 143 0.20 2.13 9.10
CA VAL A 143 1.28 3.07 9.38
C VAL A 143 0.84 4.50 9.11
N GLY A 144 1.34 5.44 9.89
CA GLY A 144 1.19 6.88 9.74
C GLY A 144 2.07 7.58 10.75
N ASP A 145 2.46 8.80 10.46
CA ASP A 145 3.17 9.66 11.40
C ASP A 145 2.16 10.27 12.39
N LEU A 146 1.98 9.63 13.56
CA LEU A 146 0.93 9.99 14.52
C LEU A 146 1.28 11.22 15.36
N ASP A 147 2.57 11.53 15.54
CA ASP A 147 3.03 12.61 16.40
C ASP A 147 3.77 13.75 15.65
N GLY A 148 3.98 13.59 14.34
CA GLY A 148 4.56 14.61 13.48
C GLY A 148 6.09 14.65 13.52
N ASP A 149 6.76 13.56 13.89
CA ASP A 149 8.22 13.49 13.97
C ASP A 149 8.89 13.06 12.65
N GLY A 150 8.09 12.67 11.64
CA GLY A 150 8.53 12.26 10.32
C GLY A 150 8.84 10.77 10.18
N GLU A 151 8.63 9.98 11.21
CA GLU A 151 8.75 8.52 11.16
C GLU A 151 7.38 7.85 11.23
N TYR A 152 7.24 6.69 10.61
CA TYR A 152 5.98 5.94 10.69
C TYR A 152 5.82 5.26 12.06
N ASP A 153 4.68 5.52 12.67
CA ASP A 153 4.14 4.86 13.85
C ASP A 153 3.21 3.71 13.45
N TYR A 154 2.86 2.87 14.42
CA TYR A 154 2.13 1.63 14.18
C TYR A 154 0.79 1.63 14.87
N VAL A 155 -0.28 1.34 14.10
CA VAL A 155 -1.62 1.07 14.61
C VAL A 155 -1.98 -0.38 14.28
N ILE A 156 -2.37 -1.15 15.27
CA ILE A 156 -2.68 -2.58 15.13
C ILE A 156 -4.09 -2.90 15.61
N ASP A 157 -4.72 -3.91 15.02
CA ASP A 157 -5.94 -4.50 15.53
C ASP A 157 -5.63 -5.73 16.38
N ARG A 158 -6.34 -5.87 17.51
CA ARG A 158 -6.30 -7.09 18.33
C ARG A 158 -7.57 -7.89 18.10
N GLN A 159 -7.42 -9.15 17.75
CA GLN A 159 -8.52 -10.09 17.52
C GLN A 159 -9.04 -10.63 18.86
N THR A 160 -9.55 -9.74 19.70
CA THR A 160 -10.15 -10.00 21.01
C THR A 160 -11.66 -9.85 20.95
N ALA A 161 -12.38 -10.15 22.04
CA ALA A 161 -13.82 -9.92 22.17
C ALA A 161 -14.10 -9.24 23.53
N PRO A 162 -14.39 -7.93 23.55
CA PRO A 162 -14.42 -6.97 22.41
C PRO A 162 -13.07 -6.85 21.70
N SER A 163 -13.10 -6.47 20.41
CA SER A 163 -11.89 -6.12 19.67
C SER A 163 -11.27 -4.84 20.22
N THR A 164 -9.94 -4.72 20.12
CA THR A 164 -9.22 -3.49 20.50
C THR A 164 -8.32 -3.03 19.37
N ILE A 165 -8.04 -1.74 19.34
CA ILE A 165 -7.06 -1.10 18.46
C ILE A 165 -6.02 -0.45 19.35
N GLU A 166 -4.74 -0.69 19.07
CA GLU A 166 -3.64 -0.13 19.83
C GLU A 166 -2.72 0.69 18.92
N ALA A 167 -2.15 1.77 19.45
CA ALA A 167 -1.14 2.57 18.75
C ALA A 167 0.17 2.60 19.51
N TYR A 168 1.26 2.59 18.73
CA TYR A 168 2.64 2.59 19.19
C TYR A 168 3.47 3.54 18.33
N ARG A 169 4.42 4.23 18.95
CA ARG A 169 5.46 4.95 18.20
C ARG A 169 6.38 4.00 17.46
N SER A 170 7.17 4.57 16.57
CA SER A 170 8.19 3.85 15.79
C SER A 170 9.17 3.04 16.65
N ASP A 171 9.41 3.44 17.91
CA ASP A 171 10.27 2.75 18.89
C ASP A 171 9.53 1.72 19.77
N GLY A 172 8.21 1.52 19.56
CA GLY A 172 7.37 0.63 20.37
C GLY A 172 6.78 1.28 21.63
N THR A 173 6.98 2.58 21.84
CA THR A 173 6.33 3.30 22.93
C THR A 173 4.82 3.28 22.74
N PHE A 174 4.10 2.67 23.67
CA PHE A 174 2.64 2.60 23.64
C PHE A 174 2.02 3.99 23.80
N LEU A 175 1.07 4.33 22.91
CA LEU A 175 0.35 5.60 22.95
C LEU A 175 -1.02 5.45 23.61
N TRP A 176 -1.90 4.63 23.01
CA TRP A 176 -3.26 4.47 23.47
C TRP A 176 -3.89 3.15 23.00
N GLU A 177 -5.05 2.83 23.57
CA GLU A 177 -5.92 1.73 23.18
C GLU A 177 -7.36 2.26 22.99
N VAL A 178 -8.01 1.83 21.92
CA VAL A 178 -9.45 1.98 21.71
C VAL A 178 -10.11 0.62 21.86
N ASN A 179 -11.08 0.53 22.79
CA ASN A 179 -11.91 -0.66 22.94
C ASN A 179 -13.16 -0.52 22.08
N MET A 180 -13.36 -1.43 21.13
CA MET A 180 -14.43 -1.36 20.14
C MET A 180 -15.83 -1.68 20.70
N GLY A 181 -15.93 -1.97 22.01
CA GLY A 181 -17.18 -2.13 22.73
C GLY A 181 -17.94 -3.43 22.44
N PRO A 182 -19.15 -3.57 23.00
CA PRO A 182 -19.89 -4.82 22.94
C PRO A 182 -20.35 -5.20 21.53
N ASN A 183 -20.44 -4.23 20.62
CA ASN A 183 -20.86 -4.46 19.24
C ASN A 183 -19.72 -5.03 18.35
N SER A 184 -18.55 -5.31 18.92
CA SER A 184 -17.41 -5.95 18.24
C SER A 184 -17.14 -7.40 18.66
N GLU A 185 -18.01 -7.99 19.50
CA GLU A 185 -17.79 -9.36 20.00
C GLU A 185 -18.06 -10.44 18.95
N ASN A 186 -18.93 -10.18 17.98
CA ASN A 186 -19.20 -11.10 16.86
C ASN A 186 -18.39 -10.71 15.62
N GLN A 187 -17.50 -11.58 15.19
CA GLN A 187 -16.60 -11.35 14.06
C GLN A 187 -17.27 -11.51 12.68
N ASN A 188 -18.53 -11.95 12.60
CA ASN A 188 -19.24 -12.15 11.34
C ASN A 188 -20.31 -11.08 11.12
N ASN A 189 -19.89 -9.85 10.79
CA ASN A 189 -20.78 -8.69 10.68
C ASN A 189 -21.37 -8.43 9.30
N ILE A 190 -21.20 -9.33 8.34
CA ILE A 190 -21.85 -9.26 7.01
C ILE A 190 -23.12 -10.10 6.91
N GLU A 191 -23.39 -10.93 7.91
CA GLU A 191 -24.56 -11.80 7.95
C GLU A 191 -25.69 -11.17 8.77
N PRO A 192 -26.96 -11.44 8.44
CA PRO A 192 -28.09 -10.97 9.22
C PRO A 192 -27.97 -11.39 10.69
N GLY A 193 -28.18 -10.45 11.61
CA GLY A 193 -28.05 -10.68 13.04
C GLY A 193 -26.62 -10.64 13.59
N SER A 194 -25.64 -10.26 12.79
CA SER A 194 -24.26 -10.03 13.23
C SER A 194 -24.14 -8.82 14.12
N SER A 195 -22.98 -8.66 14.78
CA SER A 195 -22.63 -7.43 15.50
C SER A 195 -22.39 -6.27 14.55
N ALA A 196 -22.60 -5.05 15.02
CA ALA A 196 -22.46 -3.83 14.23
C ALA A 196 -21.00 -3.56 13.82
N LEU A 197 -20.02 -4.03 14.59
CA LEU A 197 -18.60 -3.79 14.32
C LEU A 197 -17.82 -5.09 14.21
N ASN A 198 -16.83 -5.08 13.34
CA ASN A 198 -15.84 -6.13 13.20
C ASN A 198 -14.57 -5.56 12.56
N VAL A 199 -13.57 -5.22 13.36
CA VAL A 199 -12.27 -4.80 12.87
C VAL A 199 -11.42 -6.00 12.49
N GLY A 200 -10.54 -5.82 11.52
CA GLY A 200 -9.58 -6.84 11.09
C GLY A 200 -10.13 -7.93 10.18
N ASN A 201 -11.42 -8.00 9.92
CA ASN A 201 -11.98 -8.94 8.94
C ASN A 201 -12.42 -8.24 7.64
N TRP A 202 -13.07 -7.08 7.77
CA TRP A 202 -13.50 -6.22 6.67
C TRP A 202 -12.94 -4.79 6.81
N ASP A 203 -11.91 -4.62 7.62
CA ASP A 203 -10.98 -3.51 7.62
C ASP A 203 -11.62 -2.12 7.62
N GLY A 204 -12.63 -1.96 8.46
CA GLY A 204 -13.31 -0.67 8.65
C GLY A 204 -12.46 0.34 9.42
N MET A 205 -11.17 0.43 9.11
CA MET A 205 -10.24 1.42 9.64
C MET A 205 -9.10 1.70 8.66
N THR A 206 -8.51 2.88 8.79
CA THR A 206 -7.28 3.26 8.11
C THR A 206 -6.59 4.43 8.81
N VAL A 207 -5.30 4.65 8.53
CA VAL A 207 -4.48 5.68 9.16
C VAL A 207 -3.90 6.59 8.08
N PHE A 208 -4.12 7.89 8.20
CA PHE A 208 -3.60 8.91 7.30
C PHE A 208 -3.75 10.30 7.92
N ASP A 209 -2.97 11.27 7.45
CA ASP A 209 -3.14 12.69 7.80
C ASP A 209 -4.27 13.28 6.93
N PHE A 210 -5.51 13.22 7.44
CA PHE A 210 -6.70 13.61 6.69
C PHE A 210 -6.91 15.12 6.62
N ASP A 211 -6.50 15.87 7.66
CA ASP A 211 -6.66 17.33 7.69
C ASP A 211 -5.38 18.08 7.28
N SER A 212 -4.34 17.33 6.91
CA SER A 212 -3.06 17.86 6.42
C SER A 212 -2.35 18.75 7.46
N ASP A 213 -2.49 18.43 8.75
CA ASP A 213 -1.85 19.17 9.85
C ASP A 213 -0.43 18.64 10.18
N GLY A 214 -0.01 17.55 9.54
CA GLY A 214 1.28 16.90 9.71
C GLY A 214 1.25 15.75 10.74
N LYS A 215 0.07 15.35 11.22
CA LYS A 215 -0.12 14.22 12.14
C LYS A 215 -1.27 13.35 11.66
N ALA A 216 -1.02 12.07 11.54
CA ALA A 216 -2.03 11.15 11.05
C ALA A 216 -3.17 10.91 12.07
N GLU A 217 -4.39 10.78 11.56
CA GLU A 217 -5.55 10.29 12.28
C GLU A 217 -5.77 8.81 12.04
N LEU A 218 -6.43 8.16 13.00
CA LEU A 218 -7.14 6.91 12.78
C LEU A 218 -8.58 7.22 12.34
N ALA A 219 -8.94 6.90 11.09
CA ALA A 219 -10.34 6.82 10.68
C ALA A 219 -10.86 5.40 10.91
N VAL A 220 -11.97 5.26 11.66
CA VAL A 220 -12.48 3.94 12.03
C VAL A 220 -14.01 3.92 12.06
N ARG A 221 -14.60 2.79 11.67
CA ARG A 221 -16.03 2.55 11.83
C ARG A 221 -16.35 2.20 13.29
N ILE A 222 -17.28 2.92 13.89
CA ILE A 222 -17.69 2.74 15.29
C ILE A 222 -19.21 2.56 15.43
N ALA A 223 -19.64 2.09 16.59
CA ALA A 223 -21.02 2.09 17.08
C ALA A 223 -21.02 2.45 18.57
N ASN A 224 -22.23 2.59 19.17
CA ASN A 224 -22.37 2.87 20.59
C ASN A 224 -21.60 1.86 21.46
N GLY A 225 -20.99 2.36 22.53
CA GLY A 225 -20.21 1.57 23.48
C GLY A 225 -18.71 1.50 23.20
N VAL A 226 -18.19 2.10 22.10
CA VAL A 226 -16.76 2.26 21.86
C VAL A 226 -16.13 3.16 22.92
N VAL A 227 -15.01 2.73 23.52
CA VAL A 227 -14.24 3.51 24.49
C VAL A 227 -12.95 3.98 23.86
N PHE A 228 -12.78 5.29 23.74
CA PHE A 228 -11.60 5.93 23.12
C PHE A 228 -10.37 5.93 24.05
N GLY A 229 -9.21 6.28 23.48
CA GLY A 229 -7.95 6.34 24.23
C GLY A 229 -7.94 7.31 25.41
N ASP A 230 -8.80 8.33 25.41
CA ASP A 230 -9.00 9.26 26.53
C ASP A 230 -10.00 8.75 27.59
N GLY A 231 -10.50 7.52 27.44
CA GLY A 231 -11.44 6.86 28.35
C GLY A 231 -12.90 7.26 28.19
N LYS A 232 -13.24 8.10 27.21
CA LYS A 232 -14.64 8.47 26.95
C LYS A 232 -15.33 7.39 26.13
N THR A 233 -16.60 7.14 26.47
CA THR A 233 -17.44 6.20 25.73
C THR A 233 -18.28 6.94 24.69
N PHE A 234 -18.36 6.40 23.49
CA PHE A 234 -19.24 6.89 22.45
C PHE A 234 -20.68 6.42 22.71
N ASP A 235 -21.60 7.37 22.70
CA ASP A 235 -23.05 7.15 22.80
C ASP A 235 -23.73 8.36 22.14
N ASP A 236 -24.38 8.17 21.02
CA ASP A 236 -25.12 9.23 20.33
C ASP A 236 -26.60 9.26 20.67
N GLY A 237 -27.07 8.31 21.53
CA GLY A 237 -28.44 8.20 21.98
C GLY A 237 -29.39 7.56 20.96
N ASP A 238 -28.90 7.16 19.77
CA ASP A 238 -29.67 6.46 18.74
C ASP A 238 -29.60 4.93 18.92
N SER A 239 -29.90 4.16 17.86
CA SER A 239 -29.91 2.72 17.90
C SER A 239 -28.50 2.13 17.97
N ASP A 240 -28.31 1.03 18.70
CA ASP A 240 -27.07 0.25 18.70
C ASP A 240 -26.78 -0.41 17.34
N ASP A 241 -27.74 -0.41 16.40
CA ASP A 241 -27.54 -0.87 15.02
C ASP A 241 -26.90 0.20 14.12
N ASP A 242 -26.86 1.45 14.58
CA ASP A 242 -26.27 2.56 13.82
C ASP A 242 -24.75 2.53 13.86
N GLN A 243 -24.15 2.84 12.71
CA GLN A 243 -22.71 2.88 12.52
C GLN A 243 -22.25 4.29 12.13
N TYR A 244 -21.03 4.64 12.54
CA TYR A 244 -20.44 5.95 12.31
C TYR A 244 -19.03 5.81 11.76
N VAL A 245 -18.62 6.76 10.95
CA VAL A 245 -17.21 7.05 10.70
C VAL A 245 -16.72 7.94 11.82
N ALA A 246 -15.63 7.58 12.48
CA ALA A 246 -14.97 8.39 13.49
C ALA A 246 -13.55 8.72 13.09
N PHE A 247 -13.14 9.97 13.27
CA PHE A 247 -11.76 10.41 13.18
C PHE A 247 -11.20 10.59 14.58
N ILE A 248 -10.13 9.89 14.87
CA ILE A 248 -9.50 9.79 16.18
C ILE A 248 -8.11 10.40 16.08
N ASN A 249 -7.75 11.25 17.02
CA ASN A 249 -6.43 11.86 17.10
C ASN A 249 -5.35 10.79 17.26
N GLY A 250 -4.37 10.76 16.34
CA GLY A 250 -3.34 9.72 16.29
C GLY A 250 -2.42 9.69 17.51
N GLU A 251 -2.13 10.85 18.10
CA GLU A 251 -1.24 10.94 19.26
C GLU A 251 -1.91 10.52 20.58
N THR A 252 -3.22 10.75 20.73
CA THR A 252 -3.92 10.61 22.01
C THR A 252 -5.02 9.56 22.04
N GLY A 253 -5.46 9.06 20.90
CA GLY A 253 -6.60 8.16 20.79
C GLY A 253 -7.95 8.80 21.12
N ALA A 254 -8.04 10.13 21.25
CA ALA A 254 -9.27 10.85 21.56
C ALA A 254 -10.11 11.10 20.30
N LEU A 255 -11.42 10.99 20.43
CA LEU A 255 -12.35 11.32 19.34
C LEU A 255 -12.21 12.79 18.93
N ARG A 256 -12.06 13.05 17.62
CA ARG A 256 -12.10 14.40 17.02
C ARG A 256 -13.48 14.73 16.45
N ALA A 257 -14.00 13.87 15.58
CA ALA A 257 -15.31 14.07 14.95
C ALA A 257 -15.91 12.76 14.45
N THR A 258 -17.20 12.76 14.20
CA THR A 258 -17.95 11.61 13.65
C THR A 258 -18.97 12.05 12.61
N ALA A 259 -19.30 11.13 11.69
CA ALA A 259 -20.48 11.22 10.84
C ALA A 259 -21.21 9.87 10.80
N LYS A 260 -22.54 9.90 10.84
CA LYS A 260 -23.36 8.69 10.71
C LYS A 260 -23.20 8.09 9.32
N ILE A 261 -23.04 6.77 9.24
CA ILE A 261 -23.07 6.03 7.99
C ILE A 261 -24.52 5.76 7.62
N GLU A 262 -24.98 6.36 6.53
CA GLU A 262 -26.32 6.13 6.00
C GLU A 262 -26.43 4.70 5.43
N ASN A 263 -27.16 3.83 6.12
CA ASN A 263 -27.39 2.46 5.72
C ASN A 263 -28.81 2.26 5.16
N ASP A 264 -28.95 2.33 3.83
CA ASP A 264 -30.23 2.08 3.14
C ASP A 264 -30.73 0.64 3.28
N TYR A 265 -29.86 -0.25 3.75
CA TYR A 265 -30.12 -1.68 3.88
C TYR A 265 -30.06 -2.16 5.34
N LEU A 266 -30.35 -1.27 6.30
CA LEU A 266 -30.26 -1.57 7.75
C LEU A 266 -31.14 -2.76 8.16
N SER A 267 -32.29 -2.97 7.47
CA SER A 267 -33.15 -4.13 7.71
C SER A 267 -32.46 -5.47 7.45
N ASP A 268 -31.40 -5.49 6.65
CA ASP A 268 -30.60 -6.68 6.33
C ASP A 268 -29.39 -6.82 7.27
N GLY A 269 -29.18 -5.87 8.16
CA GLY A 269 -28.14 -5.89 9.18
C GLY A 269 -27.09 -4.78 9.01
N PRO A 270 -26.08 -4.76 9.90
CA PRO A 270 -24.98 -3.81 9.83
C PRO A 270 -24.13 -4.02 8.58
N LEU A 271 -23.42 -2.96 8.17
CA LEU A 271 -22.52 -2.98 7.05
C LEU A 271 -21.10 -3.40 7.50
N ALA A 272 -20.51 -4.38 6.84
CA ALA A 272 -19.07 -4.57 6.85
C ALA A 272 -18.40 -3.46 6.04
N ALA A 273 -17.23 -3.01 6.44
CA ALA A 273 -16.55 -1.89 5.81
C ALA A 273 -15.10 -2.24 5.44
N ARG A 274 -14.63 -1.69 4.32
CA ARG A 274 -13.22 -1.59 3.96
C ARG A 274 -12.93 -0.12 3.68
N PHE A 275 -11.91 0.42 4.35
CA PHE A 275 -11.52 1.82 4.27
C PHE A 275 -10.22 1.97 3.51
N GLY A 276 -10.06 3.10 2.83
CA GLY A 276 -8.86 3.53 2.18
C GLY A 276 -8.86 5.04 1.93
N VAL A 277 -7.78 5.56 1.38
CA VAL A 277 -7.59 6.98 1.14
C VAL A 277 -7.37 7.25 -0.34
N GLY A 278 -7.88 8.39 -0.83
CA GLY A 278 -7.64 8.89 -2.18
C GLY A 278 -7.81 10.39 -2.28
N TYR A 279 -7.13 10.99 -3.26
CA TYR A 279 -7.24 12.41 -3.59
C TYR A 279 -8.29 12.61 -4.69
N LEU A 280 -9.58 12.42 -4.32
CA LEU A 280 -10.69 12.38 -5.29
C LEU A 280 -10.93 13.72 -6.00
N ASP A 281 -10.51 14.84 -5.41
CA ASP A 281 -10.52 16.18 -6.00
C ASP A 281 -9.12 16.63 -6.48
N GLY A 282 -8.12 15.78 -6.34
CA GLY A 282 -6.72 16.02 -6.70
C GLY A 282 -5.88 16.73 -5.64
N LYS A 283 -6.44 17.04 -4.47
CA LYS A 283 -5.73 17.82 -3.43
C LYS A 283 -6.09 17.49 -1.98
N THR A 284 -7.31 17.01 -1.74
CA THR A 284 -7.81 16.74 -0.38
C THR A 284 -7.82 15.24 -0.13
N PRO A 285 -7.22 14.73 0.96
CA PRO A 285 -7.37 13.35 1.34
C PRO A 285 -8.86 13.05 1.66
N HIS A 286 -9.43 12.07 0.98
CA HIS A 286 -10.77 11.58 1.25
C HIS A 286 -10.69 10.20 1.88
N LEU A 287 -11.46 9.96 2.94
CA LEU A 287 -11.75 8.62 3.38
C LEU A 287 -12.74 7.99 2.38
N VAL A 288 -12.34 6.88 1.78
CA VAL A 288 -13.18 6.10 0.86
C VAL A 288 -13.59 4.81 1.54
N ALA A 289 -14.88 4.48 1.48
CA ALA A 289 -15.42 3.27 2.07
C ALA A 289 -16.16 2.41 1.05
N PHE A 290 -15.82 1.12 1.08
CA PHE A 290 -16.59 0.03 0.52
C PHE A 290 -17.42 -0.58 1.67
N LEU A 291 -18.74 -0.56 1.55
CA LEU A 291 -19.68 -0.94 2.60
C LEU A 291 -20.65 -2.00 2.05
N LYS A 292 -20.75 -3.14 2.71
CA LYS A 292 -21.69 -4.18 2.27
C LYS A 292 -22.29 -4.99 3.41
N ASN A 293 -23.49 -5.53 3.17
CA ASN A 293 -24.10 -6.59 3.96
C ASN A 293 -24.78 -7.60 3.07
N ARG A 294 -25.17 -8.74 3.63
CA ARG A 294 -25.79 -9.84 2.89
C ARG A 294 -27.29 -9.75 2.90
N GLN A 295 -27.91 -9.86 1.74
CA GLN A 295 -29.36 -9.97 1.60
C GLN A 295 -29.86 -11.31 2.17
N PRO A 296 -30.86 -11.32 3.06
CA PRO A 296 -31.36 -12.55 3.67
C PRO A 296 -31.83 -13.57 2.64
N GLY A 297 -31.29 -14.79 2.69
CA GLY A 297 -31.74 -15.93 1.89
C GLY A 297 -31.40 -15.91 0.41
N GLN A 298 -30.68 -14.91 -0.08
CA GLN A 298 -30.37 -14.78 -1.52
C GLN A 298 -28.89 -14.97 -1.89
N GLY A 299 -27.99 -15.03 -0.93
CA GLY A 299 -26.56 -15.10 -1.21
C GLY A 299 -25.95 -13.83 -1.86
N ALA A 300 -26.80 -12.86 -2.22
CA ALA A 300 -26.41 -11.59 -2.81
C ALA A 300 -26.01 -10.57 -1.75
N PHE A 301 -25.27 -9.54 -2.16
CA PHE A 301 -24.83 -8.45 -1.29
C PHE A 301 -25.45 -7.12 -1.71
N ASN A 302 -25.85 -6.33 -0.72
CA ASN A 302 -26.02 -4.90 -0.89
C ASN A 302 -24.64 -4.23 -0.88
N LEU A 303 -24.44 -3.19 -1.66
CA LEU A 303 -23.18 -2.46 -1.76
C LEU A 303 -23.44 -0.96 -1.80
N ILE A 304 -22.74 -0.25 -0.93
CA ILE A 304 -22.65 1.20 -0.87
C ILE A 304 -21.17 1.57 -0.98
N MET A 305 -20.84 2.48 -1.89
CA MET A 305 -19.55 3.17 -1.87
C MET A 305 -19.79 4.59 -1.35
N ALA A 306 -18.89 5.10 -0.52
CA ALA A 306 -19.02 6.45 0.01
C ALA A 306 -17.64 7.08 0.24
N ALA A 307 -17.59 8.41 0.22
CA ALA A 307 -16.38 9.16 0.55
C ALA A 307 -16.70 10.32 1.48
N TRP A 308 -15.78 10.59 2.40
CA TRP A 308 -15.86 11.71 3.34
C TRP A 308 -14.57 12.51 3.34
N THR A 309 -14.69 13.79 3.67
CA THR A 309 -13.56 14.66 4.03
C THR A 309 -13.57 14.95 5.51
N PHE A 310 -12.41 15.23 6.06
CA PHE A 310 -12.22 15.69 7.43
C PHE A 310 -11.34 16.95 7.42
N ASP A 311 -11.81 18.04 8.02
CA ASP A 311 -11.12 19.34 8.07
C ASP A 311 -10.48 19.65 9.43
N GLY A 312 -10.27 18.61 10.26
CA GLY A 312 -9.77 18.71 11.63
C GLY A 312 -10.87 18.98 12.68
N LYS A 313 -12.11 19.23 12.25
CA LYS A 313 -13.24 19.56 13.15
C LYS A 313 -14.55 18.89 12.76
N ALA A 314 -14.82 18.78 11.49
CA ALA A 314 -16.06 18.23 10.94
C ALA A 314 -15.76 17.14 9.91
N VAL A 315 -16.69 16.20 9.80
CA VAL A 315 -16.69 15.14 8.80
C VAL A 315 -17.83 15.43 7.84
N ASP A 316 -17.51 15.67 6.57
CA ASP A 316 -18.46 15.97 5.53
C ASP A 316 -18.55 14.82 4.52
N LEU A 317 -19.78 14.37 4.20
CA LEU A 317 -20.01 13.39 3.14
C LEU A 317 -19.76 14.06 1.78
N ALA A 318 -18.74 13.62 1.05
CA ALA A 318 -18.46 14.11 -0.28
C ALA A 318 -19.45 13.53 -1.30
N TRP A 319 -19.64 12.23 -1.28
CA TRP A 319 -20.62 11.52 -2.12
C TRP A 319 -20.95 10.13 -1.55
N ARG A 320 -22.07 9.58 -2.04
CA ARG A 320 -22.49 8.20 -1.80
C ARG A 320 -23.08 7.60 -3.07
N TRP A 321 -22.62 6.42 -3.43
CA TRP A 321 -23.12 5.65 -4.57
C TRP A 321 -23.69 4.32 -4.08
N LEU A 322 -24.90 3.99 -4.51
CA LEU A 322 -25.56 2.71 -4.24
C LEU A 322 -25.54 1.86 -5.50
N ARG A 323 -25.03 0.62 -5.39
CA ARG A 323 -25.08 -0.31 -6.51
C ARG A 323 -26.52 -0.57 -6.97
N GLY A 324 -27.44 -0.86 -6.05
CA GLY A 324 -28.82 -1.22 -6.40
C GLY A 324 -28.85 -2.36 -7.44
N ASP A 325 -29.60 -2.16 -8.52
CA ASP A 325 -29.73 -3.10 -9.63
C ASP A 325 -28.65 -2.92 -10.73
N GLN A 326 -27.67 -2.05 -10.53
CA GLN A 326 -26.61 -1.83 -11.51
C GLN A 326 -25.71 -3.06 -11.61
N ALA A 327 -25.37 -3.46 -12.84
CA ALA A 327 -24.41 -4.52 -13.09
C ALA A 327 -22.99 -4.02 -12.76
N ALA A 328 -22.54 -4.22 -11.53
CA ALA A 328 -21.25 -3.81 -11.00
C ALA A 328 -20.77 -4.86 -10.00
N SER A 329 -19.90 -5.75 -10.46
CA SER A 329 -19.41 -6.87 -9.66
C SER A 329 -18.43 -6.42 -8.60
N ASP A 330 -18.63 -6.85 -7.36
CA ASP A 330 -17.78 -6.57 -6.22
C ASP A 330 -16.77 -7.69 -5.95
N GLY A 331 -15.74 -7.38 -5.18
CA GLY A 331 -14.69 -8.30 -4.77
C GLY A 331 -14.20 -8.04 -3.35
N HIS A 332 -12.96 -8.49 -3.11
CA HIS A 332 -12.35 -8.41 -1.78
C HIS A 332 -11.27 -7.34 -1.66
N ASN A 333 -11.00 -6.60 -2.72
CA ASN A 333 -10.01 -5.52 -2.75
C ASN A 333 -10.59 -4.28 -3.42
N THR A 334 -10.02 -3.13 -3.06
CA THR A 334 -10.25 -1.82 -3.66
C THR A 334 -8.90 -1.26 -4.12
N ARG A 335 -8.89 -0.52 -5.22
CA ARG A 335 -7.74 0.28 -5.65
C ARG A 335 -8.18 1.72 -5.84
N ILE A 336 -7.42 2.67 -5.30
CA ILE A 336 -7.69 4.10 -5.42
C ILE A 336 -6.46 4.73 -6.09
N ILE A 337 -6.63 5.23 -7.30
CA ILE A 337 -5.54 5.66 -8.16
C ILE A 337 -6.07 6.53 -9.30
N ASP A 338 -5.26 7.49 -9.76
CA ASP A 338 -5.53 8.30 -10.94
C ASP A 338 -5.38 7.44 -12.21
N LEU A 339 -6.50 7.04 -12.81
CA LEU A 339 -6.50 6.14 -13.97
C LEU A 339 -6.15 6.84 -15.28
N ASN A 340 -6.45 8.14 -15.40
CA ASN A 340 -6.40 8.89 -16.65
C ASN A 340 -5.37 10.01 -16.66
N GLY A 341 -4.63 10.22 -15.57
CA GLY A 341 -3.60 11.24 -15.44
C GLY A 341 -4.17 12.66 -15.31
N ASP A 342 -5.42 12.83 -14.82
CA ASP A 342 -6.02 14.15 -14.64
C ASP A 342 -5.74 14.76 -13.26
N GLY A 343 -4.99 14.06 -12.42
CA GLY A 343 -4.61 14.47 -11.07
C GLY A 343 -5.63 14.14 -10.00
N LYS A 344 -6.74 13.44 -10.33
CA LYS A 344 -7.77 12.98 -9.39
C LYS A 344 -7.82 11.46 -9.37
N ASP A 345 -8.00 10.92 -8.18
CA ASP A 345 -8.07 9.47 -8.05
C ASP A 345 -9.48 8.95 -8.38
N GLU A 346 -9.54 7.83 -9.08
CA GLU A 346 -10.70 6.98 -9.23
C GLU A 346 -10.73 5.89 -8.15
N VAL A 347 -11.95 5.38 -7.86
CA VAL A 347 -12.17 4.28 -6.93
C VAL A 347 -12.53 3.02 -7.71
N CYS A 348 -11.65 2.04 -7.69
CA CYS A 348 -11.75 0.83 -8.49
C CYS A 348 -12.05 -0.40 -7.64
N GLU A 349 -12.98 -1.21 -8.12
CA GLU A 349 -13.29 -2.56 -7.67
C GLU A 349 -13.01 -3.54 -8.81
N ILE A 350 -13.06 -4.83 -8.52
CA ILE A 350 -12.73 -5.86 -9.53
C ILE A 350 -13.58 -5.76 -10.81
N GLY A 351 -14.82 -5.32 -10.69
CA GLY A 351 -15.78 -5.29 -11.80
C GLY A 351 -16.24 -3.91 -12.23
N PHE A 352 -15.78 -2.83 -11.60
CA PHE A 352 -16.19 -1.46 -11.95
C PHE A 352 -15.21 -0.41 -11.41
N ALA A 353 -15.34 0.81 -11.92
CA ALA A 353 -14.68 1.98 -11.36
C ALA A 353 -15.66 3.15 -11.21
N LEU A 354 -15.45 3.98 -10.19
CA LEU A 354 -16.14 5.24 -9.98
C LEU A 354 -15.14 6.38 -10.20
N ASN A 355 -15.60 7.48 -10.81
CA ASN A 355 -14.84 8.73 -10.85
C ASN A 355 -14.71 9.34 -9.45
N GLY A 356 -13.80 10.28 -9.27
CA GLY A 356 -13.59 10.97 -7.99
C GLY A 356 -14.84 11.69 -7.44
N ASP A 357 -15.85 11.96 -8.28
CA ASP A 357 -17.14 12.54 -7.87
C ASP A 357 -18.21 11.48 -7.48
N GLY A 358 -17.85 10.19 -7.48
CA GLY A 358 -18.73 9.07 -7.16
C GLY A 358 -19.63 8.60 -8.32
N SER A 359 -19.53 9.20 -9.50
CA SER A 359 -20.26 8.72 -10.68
C SER A 359 -19.60 7.44 -11.23
N LEU A 360 -20.43 6.51 -11.75
CA LEU A 360 -19.93 5.28 -12.38
C LEU A 360 -19.14 5.63 -13.64
N ARG A 361 -17.85 5.26 -13.68
CA ARG A 361 -16.99 5.43 -14.85
C ARG A 361 -17.23 4.32 -15.86
N TYR A 362 -17.13 3.07 -15.44
CA TYR A 362 -17.42 1.89 -16.23
C TYR A 362 -17.80 0.70 -15.35
N SER A 363 -18.43 -0.30 -15.98
CA SER A 363 -18.62 -1.64 -15.45
C SER A 363 -18.06 -2.66 -16.43
N LEU A 364 -17.41 -3.71 -15.91
CA LEU A 364 -16.88 -4.83 -16.68
C LEU A 364 -17.87 -5.99 -16.79
N SER A 365 -19.04 -5.90 -16.14
CA SER A 365 -20.02 -6.98 -16.10
C SER A 365 -20.55 -7.38 -17.47
N ASP A 366 -20.75 -6.39 -18.37
CA ASP A 366 -21.18 -6.65 -19.76
C ASP A 366 -20.11 -7.37 -20.59
N GLN A 367 -18.88 -7.43 -20.10
CA GLN A 367 -17.76 -8.12 -20.73
C GLN A 367 -17.50 -9.51 -20.10
N GLY A 368 -18.38 -9.95 -19.17
CA GLY A 368 -18.34 -11.25 -18.52
C GLY A 368 -17.61 -11.28 -17.18
N VAL A 369 -17.16 -10.13 -16.66
CA VAL A 369 -16.49 -10.05 -15.35
C VAL A 369 -17.51 -10.14 -14.24
N GLY A 370 -17.36 -11.16 -13.39
CA GLY A 370 -18.15 -11.41 -12.19
C GLY A 370 -17.37 -11.09 -10.91
N HIS A 371 -17.78 -11.73 -9.81
CA HIS A 371 -17.07 -11.67 -8.54
C HIS A 371 -15.66 -12.29 -8.65
N GLY A 372 -14.71 -11.76 -7.89
CA GLY A 372 -13.36 -12.29 -7.79
C GLY A 372 -12.60 -11.69 -6.61
N ASP A 373 -11.50 -12.34 -6.23
CA ASP A 373 -10.80 -12.04 -4.99
C ASP A 373 -9.74 -10.96 -5.13
N ARG A 374 -9.02 -10.94 -6.24
CA ARG A 374 -7.88 -10.06 -6.45
C ARG A 374 -7.88 -9.43 -7.82
N PHE A 375 -7.41 -8.19 -7.86
CA PHE A 375 -7.07 -7.49 -9.08
C PHE A 375 -5.94 -6.49 -8.82
N HIS A 376 -5.16 -6.19 -9.83
CA HIS A 376 -4.08 -5.23 -9.77
C HIS A 376 -4.29 -4.16 -10.82
N ILE A 377 -3.97 -2.90 -10.50
CA ILE A 377 -3.88 -1.80 -11.45
C ILE A 377 -2.50 -1.18 -11.31
N ALA A 378 -1.75 -1.18 -12.39
CA ALA A 378 -0.38 -0.66 -12.46
C ALA A 378 0.00 -0.33 -13.91
N LYS A 379 1.15 0.27 -14.09
CA LYS A 379 1.83 0.36 -15.39
C LYS A 379 2.50 -0.98 -15.69
N MET A 380 1.74 -1.96 -16.20
CA MET A 380 2.24 -3.33 -16.41
C MET A 380 2.98 -3.47 -17.75
N ASP A 381 2.53 -2.76 -18.77
CA ASP A 381 3.19 -2.70 -20.09
C ASP A 381 3.84 -1.32 -20.27
N PRO A 382 5.18 -1.21 -20.21
CA PRO A 382 5.87 0.07 -20.39
C PRO A 382 5.66 0.69 -21.78
N SER A 383 5.30 -0.11 -22.78
CA SER A 383 5.07 0.36 -24.15
C SER A 383 3.65 0.87 -24.42
N ALA A 384 2.68 0.54 -23.55
CA ALA A 384 1.30 0.98 -23.68
C ALA A 384 1.10 2.37 -23.07
N ASP A 385 0.14 3.13 -23.53
CA ASP A 385 -0.31 4.36 -22.86
C ASP A 385 -1.14 4.02 -21.60
N GLY A 386 -1.08 4.86 -20.56
CA GLY A 386 -1.88 4.74 -19.34
C GLY A 386 -1.57 3.49 -18.49
N LEU A 387 -2.50 3.15 -17.60
CA LEU A 387 -2.42 2.02 -16.67
C LEU A 387 -3.21 0.83 -17.18
N GLN A 388 -2.84 -0.36 -16.73
CA GLN A 388 -3.53 -1.60 -17.07
C GLN A 388 -4.04 -2.29 -15.80
N GLY A 389 -5.11 -3.05 -15.95
CA GLY A 389 -5.64 -3.88 -14.90
C GLY A 389 -5.56 -5.37 -15.24
N TYR A 390 -5.27 -6.18 -14.22
CA TYR A 390 -5.34 -7.64 -14.27
C TYR A 390 -6.20 -8.14 -13.11
N GLY A 391 -7.17 -9.01 -13.40
CA GLY A 391 -8.07 -9.55 -12.39
C GLY A 391 -8.37 -11.02 -12.59
N ILE A 392 -8.71 -11.69 -11.48
CA ILE A 392 -9.09 -13.10 -11.45
C ILE A 392 -10.54 -13.26 -11.04
N GLN A 393 -11.16 -14.38 -11.35
CA GLN A 393 -12.57 -14.63 -11.14
C GLN A 393 -12.82 -15.76 -10.10
N GLN A 394 -14.02 -15.74 -9.54
CA GLN A 394 -14.54 -16.82 -8.69
C GLN A 394 -15.84 -17.33 -9.28
N ASP A 395 -15.94 -18.67 -9.43
CA ASP A 395 -17.17 -19.36 -9.87
C ASP A 395 -17.86 -18.70 -11.07
N ASN A 396 -17.09 -18.18 -12.03
CA ASN A 396 -17.60 -17.44 -13.16
C ASN A 396 -18.44 -18.36 -14.07
N PRO A 397 -19.73 -18.05 -14.34
CA PRO A 397 -20.61 -18.93 -15.08
C PRO A 397 -20.24 -19.10 -16.57
N ASP A 398 -19.51 -18.14 -17.13
CA ASP A 398 -19.01 -18.18 -18.51
C ASP A 398 -17.60 -18.77 -18.61
N LEU A 399 -17.10 -19.34 -17.50
CA LEU A 399 -15.76 -19.94 -17.40
C LEU A 399 -14.60 -18.96 -17.61
N LEU A 400 -14.84 -17.65 -17.47
CA LEU A 400 -13.77 -16.65 -17.42
C LEU A 400 -12.94 -16.86 -16.15
N MET A 401 -11.64 -17.05 -16.32
CA MET A 401 -10.74 -17.33 -15.20
C MET A 401 -9.95 -16.07 -14.78
N GLU A 402 -9.41 -15.38 -15.76
CA GLU A 402 -8.62 -14.17 -15.57
C GLU A 402 -8.71 -13.27 -16.81
N TYR A 403 -8.45 -11.98 -16.62
CA TYR A 403 -8.59 -10.99 -17.68
C TYR A 403 -7.62 -9.82 -17.48
N TYR A 404 -7.26 -9.18 -18.58
CA TYR A 404 -6.40 -8.01 -18.63
C TYR A 404 -7.09 -6.91 -19.42
N TYR A 405 -6.99 -5.67 -18.95
CA TYR A 405 -7.78 -4.57 -19.48
C TYR A 405 -7.07 -3.23 -19.40
N ASP A 406 -7.49 -2.28 -20.22
CA ASP A 406 -7.16 -0.88 -20.13
C ASP A 406 -7.89 -0.28 -18.91
N ALA A 407 -7.13 0.21 -17.93
CA ALA A 407 -7.68 0.61 -16.63
C ALA A 407 -8.48 1.92 -16.69
N ASP A 408 -8.19 2.82 -17.64
CA ASP A 408 -8.93 4.06 -17.83
C ASP A 408 -10.33 3.84 -18.41
N THR A 409 -10.43 2.98 -19.43
CA THR A 409 -11.65 2.76 -20.18
C THR A 409 -12.45 1.52 -19.76
N GLY A 410 -11.85 0.62 -18.99
CA GLY A 410 -12.43 -0.68 -18.65
C GLY A 410 -12.52 -1.66 -19.83
N LYS A 411 -11.88 -1.38 -20.97
CA LYS A 411 -11.91 -2.25 -22.13
C LYS A 411 -11.01 -3.46 -21.93
N LEU A 412 -11.57 -4.68 -21.99
CA LEU A 412 -10.78 -5.90 -21.94
C LEU A 412 -9.88 -6.04 -23.17
N ILE A 413 -8.59 -6.32 -22.94
CA ILE A 413 -7.56 -6.51 -23.96
C ILE A 413 -7.46 -8.00 -24.29
N TRP A 414 -7.35 -8.84 -23.26
CA TRP A 414 -7.37 -10.29 -23.41
C TRP A 414 -8.06 -10.99 -22.24
N LYS A 415 -8.45 -12.25 -22.44
CA LYS A 415 -9.18 -13.10 -21.50
C LYS A 415 -8.66 -14.52 -21.57
N HIS A 416 -8.55 -15.19 -20.42
CA HIS A 416 -8.33 -16.63 -20.35
C HIS A 416 -9.55 -17.33 -19.75
N TYR A 417 -9.88 -18.47 -20.32
CA TYR A 417 -11.01 -19.31 -19.91
C TYR A 417 -10.49 -20.67 -19.47
N GLY A 418 -11.09 -21.23 -18.43
CA GLY A 418 -10.82 -22.59 -17.97
C GLY A 418 -11.86 -23.59 -18.42
N ASP A 419 -11.59 -24.89 -18.30
CA ASP A 419 -12.58 -25.94 -18.49
C ASP A 419 -13.58 -26.00 -17.33
N GLU A 420 -13.10 -25.71 -16.13
CA GLU A 420 -13.84 -25.49 -14.89
C GLU A 420 -13.21 -24.28 -14.17
N VAL A 421 -14.01 -23.31 -13.79
CA VAL A 421 -13.57 -22.15 -13.04
C VAL A 421 -14.29 -22.13 -11.70
N GLY A 422 -13.61 -22.59 -10.67
CA GLY A 422 -14.03 -22.43 -9.29
C GLY A 422 -13.51 -21.11 -8.71
N ASP A 423 -13.24 -21.11 -7.42
CA ASP A 423 -12.61 -19.99 -6.74
C ASP A 423 -11.10 -19.97 -7.08
N VAL A 424 -10.71 -19.09 -8.02
CA VAL A 424 -9.29 -18.88 -8.38
C VAL A 424 -8.53 -18.26 -7.20
N ALA A 425 -9.16 -17.45 -6.38
CA ALA A 425 -8.71 -16.87 -5.13
C ALA A 425 -7.46 -15.99 -5.21
N ARG A 426 -6.49 -16.28 -6.08
CA ARG A 426 -5.18 -15.63 -6.08
C ARG A 426 -4.73 -15.29 -7.49
N GLY A 427 -4.17 -14.10 -7.62
CA GLY A 427 -3.54 -13.62 -8.84
C GLY A 427 -2.50 -12.56 -8.51
N MET A 428 -1.46 -12.46 -9.30
CA MET A 428 -0.35 -11.55 -9.12
C MET A 428 -0.04 -10.79 -10.40
N ALA A 429 0.54 -9.60 -10.22
CA ALA A 429 1.20 -8.82 -11.26
C ALA A 429 2.53 -8.32 -10.71
N GLY A 430 3.59 -8.39 -11.50
CA GLY A 430 4.91 -7.89 -11.15
C GLY A 430 5.95 -8.35 -12.15
N ASP A 431 7.01 -7.58 -12.30
CA ASP A 431 8.14 -7.97 -13.14
C ASP A 431 8.99 -9.00 -12.40
N ILE A 432 8.99 -10.23 -12.89
CA ILE A 432 9.76 -11.35 -12.33
C ILE A 432 10.70 -11.99 -13.36
N ASP A 433 10.62 -11.56 -14.64
CA ASP A 433 11.40 -12.12 -15.74
C ASP A 433 12.00 -11.01 -16.64
N PRO A 434 13.28 -10.62 -16.44
CA PRO A 434 13.90 -9.54 -17.18
C PRO A 434 14.15 -9.86 -18.67
N THR A 435 13.84 -11.07 -19.12
CA THR A 435 14.02 -11.46 -20.53
C THR A 435 12.92 -10.91 -21.44
N THR A 436 11.80 -10.46 -20.86
CA THR A 436 10.67 -9.90 -21.58
C THR A 436 10.29 -8.54 -20.97
N PRO A 437 10.26 -7.43 -21.73
CA PRO A 437 9.87 -6.12 -21.18
C PRO A 437 8.46 -6.10 -20.62
N GLY A 438 8.26 -5.49 -19.44
CA GLY A 438 6.97 -5.37 -18.77
C GLY A 438 6.77 -6.42 -17.69
N MET A 439 5.66 -6.28 -16.94
CA MET A 439 5.35 -7.20 -15.85
C MET A 439 4.81 -8.53 -16.38
N GLU A 440 5.03 -9.57 -15.60
CA GLU A 440 4.27 -10.80 -15.70
C GLU A 440 2.98 -10.69 -14.87
N VAL A 441 1.97 -11.44 -15.33
CA VAL A 441 0.72 -11.69 -14.60
C VAL A 441 0.49 -13.20 -14.54
N TRP A 442 0.03 -13.67 -13.39
CA TRP A 442 -0.23 -15.10 -13.22
C TRP A 442 -1.26 -15.40 -12.15
N SER A 443 -1.95 -16.48 -12.36
CA SER A 443 -2.80 -17.17 -11.39
C SER A 443 -2.38 -18.65 -11.31
N PHE A 444 -3.27 -19.55 -11.61
CA PHE A 444 -3.00 -20.99 -11.71
C PHE A 444 -3.01 -21.50 -13.16
N SER A 445 -3.10 -20.62 -14.13
CA SER A 445 -3.15 -20.94 -15.57
C SER A 445 -1.78 -20.93 -16.25
N GLY A 446 -0.79 -20.27 -15.64
CA GLY A 446 0.55 -20.05 -16.16
C GLY A 446 1.02 -18.63 -15.86
N VAL A 447 2.28 -18.36 -16.22
CA VAL A 447 2.90 -17.03 -16.11
C VAL A 447 2.90 -16.39 -17.48
N TYR A 448 2.23 -15.25 -17.61
CA TYR A 448 2.07 -14.52 -18.87
C TYR A 448 2.72 -13.15 -18.79
N ASN A 449 3.44 -12.75 -19.81
CA ASN A 449 3.78 -11.34 -19.94
C ASN A 449 2.51 -10.53 -20.22
N ALA A 450 2.24 -9.52 -19.40
CA ALA A 450 0.97 -8.80 -19.37
C ALA A 450 0.61 -8.16 -20.71
N GLY A 451 1.53 -7.41 -21.31
CA GLY A 451 1.29 -6.68 -22.55
C GLY A 451 1.12 -7.57 -23.76
N SER A 452 2.00 -8.56 -23.95
CA SER A 452 1.99 -9.43 -25.12
C SER A 452 1.05 -10.64 -25.00
N ASN A 453 0.58 -10.96 -23.82
CA ASN A 453 -0.16 -12.20 -23.50
C ASN A 453 0.61 -13.48 -23.87
N LYS A 454 1.93 -13.40 -23.88
CA LYS A 454 2.78 -14.52 -24.20
C LYS A 454 3.08 -15.31 -22.94
N LEU A 455 2.86 -16.62 -23.00
CA LEU A 455 3.21 -17.54 -21.93
C LEU A 455 4.74 -17.56 -21.73
N THR A 456 5.19 -17.24 -20.53
CA THR A 456 6.62 -17.26 -20.15
C THR A 456 7.04 -18.65 -19.68
N GLU A 457 6.13 -19.35 -18.99
CA GLU A 457 6.33 -20.70 -18.50
C GLU A 457 5.09 -21.56 -18.85
N GLU A 458 5.31 -22.60 -19.68
CA GLU A 458 4.25 -23.50 -20.16
C GLU A 458 3.86 -24.56 -19.13
N ASP A 459 4.77 -24.93 -18.22
CA ASP A 459 4.44 -25.86 -17.13
C ASP A 459 3.85 -25.08 -15.94
N THR A 460 2.53 -25.04 -15.86
CA THR A 460 1.79 -24.36 -14.79
C THR A 460 2.14 -24.85 -13.38
N THR A 461 2.75 -26.05 -13.25
CA THR A 461 3.22 -26.57 -11.96
C THR A 461 4.48 -25.86 -11.48
N LEU A 462 5.17 -25.12 -12.36
CA LEU A 462 6.36 -24.32 -12.05
C LEU A 462 6.01 -22.86 -11.77
N ALA A 463 4.79 -22.41 -12.11
CA ALA A 463 4.34 -21.07 -11.78
C ALA A 463 4.47 -20.79 -10.28
N PRO A 464 4.96 -19.61 -9.87
CA PRO A 464 5.08 -19.29 -8.45
C PRO A 464 3.69 -19.19 -7.83
N TRP A 465 3.58 -19.52 -6.55
CA TRP A 465 2.32 -19.38 -5.83
C TRP A 465 1.92 -17.90 -5.77
N PRO A 466 0.76 -17.50 -6.32
CA PRO A 466 0.42 -16.09 -6.53
C PRO A 466 -0.09 -15.44 -5.23
N GLN A 467 0.76 -15.33 -4.19
CA GLN A 467 0.40 -14.79 -2.89
C GLN A 467 0.61 -13.28 -2.80
N LEU A 468 1.87 -12.86 -2.71
CA LEU A 468 2.31 -11.46 -2.59
C LEU A 468 3.68 -11.31 -3.24
N GLY A 469 3.98 -10.11 -3.70
CA GLY A 469 5.30 -9.73 -4.15
C GLY A 469 5.77 -8.46 -3.45
N LEU A 470 7.07 -8.27 -3.39
CA LEU A 470 7.73 -7.10 -2.80
C LEU A 470 9.08 -6.87 -3.48
N TRP A 471 9.53 -5.62 -3.51
CA TRP A 471 10.90 -5.30 -3.94
C TRP A 471 11.85 -5.48 -2.75
N TRP A 472 12.73 -6.48 -2.85
CA TRP A 472 13.56 -6.89 -1.72
C TRP A 472 15.06 -6.85 -2.01
N ASN A 473 15.51 -7.45 -3.11
CA ASN A 473 16.94 -7.57 -3.40
C ASN A 473 17.54 -6.27 -3.98
N GLY A 474 18.68 -6.35 -4.66
CA GLY A 474 19.39 -5.18 -5.20
C GLY A 474 18.97 -4.75 -6.60
N ASP A 475 18.09 -5.48 -7.27
CA ASP A 475 17.55 -5.17 -8.59
C ASP A 475 16.11 -4.68 -8.52
N ALA A 476 15.46 -4.44 -9.66
CA ALA A 476 14.08 -3.96 -9.72
C ALA A 476 13.04 -5.07 -9.94
N LEU A 477 13.45 -6.33 -9.93
CA LEU A 477 12.53 -7.45 -10.03
C LEU A 477 11.77 -7.66 -8.71
N LEU A 478 10.58 -8.22 -8.84
CA LEU A 478 9.71 -8.48 -7.69
C LEU A 478 10.02 -9.85 -7.07
N GLU A 479 10.38 -9.87 -5.81
CA GLU A 479 10.44 -11.08 -5.00
C GLU A 479 9.07 -11.50 -4.51
N LEU A 480 8.98 -12.74 -4.05
CA LEU A 480 7.73 -13.40 -3.70
C LEU A 480 7.67 -13.72 -2.20
N TYR A 481 6.63 -13.25 -1.53
CA TYR A 481 6.29 -13.69 -0.18
C TYR A 481 5.25 -14.82 -0.26
N ASN A 482 5.60 -15.98 0.27
CA ASN A 482 4.71 -17.13 0.28
C ASN A 482 4.81 -17.93 1.58
N ASP A 483 3.74 -17.95 2.38
CA ASP A 483 3.66 -18.69 3.65
C ASP A 483 4.89 -18.46 4.57
N GLY A 484 5.29 -17.19 4.73
CA GLY A 484 6.44 -16.81 5.56
C GLY A 484 7.80 -17.16 4.96
N LYS A 485 7.88 -17.26 3.65
CA LYS A 485 9.13 -17.43 2.91
C LYS A 485 9.31 -16.26 1.95
N ILE A 486 10.53 -15.76 1.83
CA ILE A 486 10.93 -14.84 0.78
C ILE A 486 11.68 -15.65 -0.28
N GLU A 487 11.14 -15.64 -1.48
CA GLU A 487 11.56 -16.45 -2.62
C GLU A 487 11.67 -15.55 -3.87
N HIS A 488 12.45 -15.96 -4.88
CA HIS A 488 12.46 -15.28 -6.18
C HIS A 488 12.16 -16.26 -7.31
N TRP A 489 11.71 -15.73 -8.45
CA TRP A 489 11.56 -16.51 -9.67
C TRP A 489 12.93 -16.75 -10.32
N ASP A 490 13.27 -18.02 -10.58
CA ASP A 490 14.50 -18.39 -11.29
C ASP A 490 14.22 -18.41 -12.80
N TRP A 491 14.23 -17.24 -13.41
CA TRP A 491 13.95 -17.07 -14.84
C TRP A 491 15.01 -17.72 -15.74
N GLU A 492 16.22 -17.93 -15.25
CA GLU A 492 17.28 -18.62 -16.00
C GLU A 492 17.04 -20.14 -16.05
N ASN A 493 16.42 -20.71 -15.01
CA ASN A 493 16.21 -22.16 -14.88
C ASN A 493 14.82 -22.50 -14.32
N PRO A 494 13.73 -22.03 -14.90
CA PRO A 494 12.39 -22.21 -14.33
C PRO A 494 11.99 -23.68 -14.19
N SER A 495 12.59 -24.57 -15.00
CA SER A 495 12.28 -26.00 -15.05
C SER A 495 13.04 -26.91 -14.06
N VAL A 496 14.06 -26.41 -13.36
CA VAL A 496 15.01 -27.29 -12.66
C VAL A 496 14.49 -27.76 -11.31
N SER A 497 13.52 -27.13 -10.67
CA SER A 497 13.30 -27.47 -9.27
C SER A 497 11.87 -27.67 -8.80
N GLY A 498 10.88 -27.11 -9.46
CA GLY A 498 9.54 -27.00 -8.84
C GLY A 498 9.61 -26.35 -7.44
N LYS A 499 10.74 -25.74 -7.12
CA LYS A 499 11.03 -25.04 -5.87
C LYS A 499 11.75 -23.75 -6.24
N LEU A 500 11.14 -22.64 -5.87
CA LEU A 500 11.75 -21.35 -5.99
C LEU A 500 13.00 -21.24 -5.12
N PRO A 501 14.09 -20.63 -5.60
CA PRO A 501 15.18 -20.20 -4.75
C PRO A 501 14.65 -19.34 -3.60
N ARG A 502 15.21 -19.51 -2.42
CA ARG A 502 14.72 -18.88 -1.21
C ARG A 502 15.83 -18.11 -0.51
N TYR A 503 15.55 -16.88 -0.13
CA TYR A 503 16.45 -16.12 0.73
C TYR A 503 16.37 -16.64 2.16
N PHE A 504 15.17 -16.70 2.77
CA PHE A 504 14.99 -17.17 4.15
C PHE A 504 13.51 -17.52 4.46
N LYS A 505 13.27 -17.99 5.67
CA LYS A 505 11.95 -18.12 6.28
C LYS A 505 11.83 -17.22 7.49
N ILE A 506 10.70 -16.57 7.68
CA ILE A 506 10.46 -15.72 8.86
C ILE A 506 10.60 -16.49 10.18
N GLY A 507 10.24 -17.78 10.19
CA GLY A 507 10.40 -18.65 11.35
C GLY A 507 11.85 -18.87 11.81
N ASP A 508 12.82 -18.67 10.90
CA ASP A 508 14.25 -18.77 11.25
C ASP A 508 14.68 -17.62 12.19
N TYR A 509 13.87 -16.54 12.24
CA TYR A 509 14.06 -15.35 13.07
C TYR A 509 12.96 -15.17 14.14
N GLY A 510 12.20 -16.21 14.44
CA GLY A 510 11.14 -16.17 15.46
C GLY A 510 9.80 -15.60 14.99
N GLY A 511 9.67 -15.29 13.70
CA GLY A 511 8.42 -14.80 13.12
C GLY A 511 7.32 -15.87 13.08
N SER A 512 6.09 -15.47 13.34
CA SER A 512 4.91 -16.32 13.30
C SER A 512 4.27 -16.33 11.91
N VAL A 513 3.96 -17.52 11.40
CA VAL A 513 3.23 -17.74 10.13
C VAL A 513 1.72 -17.94 10.32
N GLY A 514 1.17 -17.60 11.49
CA GLY A 514 -0.20 -17.95 11.88
C GLY A 514 -1.30 -17.50 10.92
N THR A 515 -1.08 -16.45 10.13
CA THR A 515 -2.07 -15.89 9.19
C THR A 515 -1.73 -16.08 7.72
N ARG A 516 -0.67 -16.76 7.34
CA ARG A 516 -0.15 -16.90 5.97
C ARG A 516 0.27 -15.58 5.30
N ASN A 517 -0.30 -14.44 5.69
CA ASN A 517 0.03 -13.10 5.21
C ASN A 517 0.83 -12.36 6.27
N PRO A 518 1.69 -11.40 5.90
CA PRO A 518 2.24 -10.44 6.84
C PRO A 518 1.12 -9.53 7.38
N LEU A 519 1.39 -8.80 8.46
CA LEU A 519 0.46 -7.79 8.99
C LEU A 519 0.42 -6.56 8.08
N PHE A 520 1.54 -6.28 7.44
CA PHE A 520 1.75 -5.16 6.54
C PHE A 520 2.90 -5.47 5.57
N ILE A 521 2.87 -4.84 4.41
CA ILE A 521 3.97 -4.80 3.44
C ILE A 521 4.02 -3.37 2.87
N GLY A 522 5.21 -2.81 2.68
CA GLY A 522 5.39 -1.49 2.07
C GLY A 522 6.70 -0.83 2.44
N ASP A 523 7.09 0.22 1.71
CA ASP A 523 8.25 1.07 1.96
C ASP A 523 8.01 1.95 3.20
N ILE A 524 8.52 1.52 4.35
CA ILE A 524 8.36 2.22 5.64
C ILE A 524 9.67 2.60 6.31
N LEU A 525 10.79 1.99 5.93
CA LEU A 525 12.13 2.26 6.45
C LEU A 525 13.16 2.22 5.33
N GLY A 526 14.33 2.82 5.53
CA GLY A 526 15.45 2.66 4.62
C GLY A 526 15.23 3.29 3.24
N ASP A 527 15.67 2.60 2.20
CA ASP A 527 15.52 3.05 0.81
C ASP A 527 14.15 2.66 0.22
N TRP A 528 13.96 2.79 -1.07
CA TRP A 528 12.70 2.56 -1.77
C TRP A 528 12.18 1.10 -1.70
N ARG A 529 12.98 0.14 -1.22
CA ARG A 529 12.58 -1.26 -1.14
C ARG A 529 11.65 -1.47 0.05
N GLU A 530 10.82 -2.50 -0.07
CA GLU A 530 9.71 -2.71 0.84
C GLU A 530 10.12 -3.52 2.07
N GLU A 531 9.59 -3.12 3.21
CA GLU A 531 9.54 -3.94 4.42
C GLU A 531 8.26 -4.77 4.45
N PHE A 532 8.32 -5.86 5.21
CA PHE A 532 7.11 -6.54 5.63
C PHE A 532 7.14 -6.78 7.14
N VAL A 533 5.97 -6.70 7.75
CA VAL A 533 5.81 -6.78 9.21
C VAL A 533 5.06 -8.05 9.58
N VAL A 534 5.61 -8.83 10.50
CA VAL A 534 4.95 -9.96 11.16
C VAL A 534 5.08 -9.83 12.67
N THR A 535 4.49 -10.75 13.43
CA THR A 535 4.70 -10.84 14.88
C THR A 535 5.55 -12.06 15.25
N ASN A 536 6.04 -12.08 16.48
CA ASN A 536 6.45 -13.32 17.13
C ASN A 536 5.22 -14.16 17.56
N ALA A 537 5.44 -15.35 18.11
CA ALA A 537 4.38 -16.27 18.53
C ALA A 537 3.56 -15.79 19.74
N ASP A 538 4.13 -14.90 20.55
CA ASP A 538 3.53 -14.39 21.80
C ASP A 538 2.78 -13.06 21.58
N PHE A 539 2.82 -12.51 20.36
CA PHE A 539 2.19 -11.24 19.98
C PHE A 539 2.62 -10.05 20.86
N ASP A 540 3.89 -10.02 21.25
CA ASP A 540 4.50 -8.96 22.06
C ASP A 540 5.68 -8.27 21.37
N GLU A 541 5.97 -8.63 20.10
CA GLU A 541 6.90 -7.94 19.21
C GLU A 541 6.33 -7.83 17.79
N LEU A 542 6.57 -6.68 17.16
CA LEU A 542 6.53 -6.53 15.70
C LEU A 542 7.93 -6.82 15.16
N LEU A 543 8.01 -7.68 14.16
CA LEU A 543 9.22 -8.02 13.44
C LEU A 543 9.15 -7.36 12.07
N ILE A 544 9.89 -6.27 11.88
CA ILE A 544 9.93 -5.51 10.63
C ILE A 544 11.13 -6.00 9.83
N PHE A 545 10.88 -6.85 8.87
CA PHE A 545 11.92 -7.33 7.98
C PHE A 545 12.27 -6.25 6.96
N SER A 546 13.54 -5.88 6.93
CA SER A 546 14.12 -4.91 6.00
C SER A 546 15.27 -5.58 5.24
N THR A 547 15.46 -5.20 3.97
CA THR A 547 16.45 -5.85 3.12
C THR A 547 17.88 -5.68 3.63
N ASN A 548 18.69 -6.71 3.44
CA ASN A 548 20.13 -6.68 3.73
C ASN A 548 21.00 -6.76 2.44
N PHE A 549 20.40 -6.55 1.28
CA PHE A 549 21.08 -6.50 -0.02
C PHE A 549 21.40 -5.05 -0.41
N PRO A 550 22.64 -4.72 -0.84
CA PRO A 550 22.93 -3.41 -1.40
C PRO A 550 22.27 -3.24 -2.78
N SER A 551 21.91 -2.00 -3.13
CA SER A 551 21.38 -1.64 -4.45
C SER A 551 21.98 -0.34 -4.95
N ASP A 552 22.30 -0.29 -6.25
CA ASP A 552 22.73 0.93 -6.95
C ASP A 552 21.53 1.73 -7.51
N ILE A 553 20.32 1.17 -7.45
CA ILE A 553 19.11 1.80 -7.96
C ILE A 553 18.74 2.98 -7.07
N ARG A 554 18.53 4.15 -7.71
CA ARG A 554 18.17 5.38 -7.05
C ARG A 554 16.74 5.75 -7.38
N LEU A 555 15.85 5.59 -6.39
CA LEU A 555 14.44 5.98 -6.49
C LEU A 555 14.04 6.83 -5.29
N TYR A 556 13.08 7.73 -5.50
CA TYR A 556 12.36 8.34 -4.39
C TYR A 556 11.62 7.26 -3.61
N THR A 557 11.49 7.45 -2.28
CA THR A 557 10.68 6.55 -1.45
C THR A 557 9.31 6.35 -2.08
N LEU A 558 8.88 5.09 -2.20
CA LEU A 558 7.58 4.75 -2.78
C LEU A 558 6.44 5.33 -1.93
N ALA A 559 6.67 5.55 -0.64
CA ALA A 559 5.73 6.22 0.26
C ALA A 559 5.38 7.65 -0.18
N HIS A 560 6.22 8.32 -0.98
CA HIS A 560 5.93 9.62 -1.59
C HIS A 560 5.32 9.52 -3.01
N ASN A 561 5.04 8.30 -3.51
CA ASN A 561 4.18 8.12 -4.67
C ASN A 561 2.72 8.02 -4.20
N PRO A 562 1.82 8.96 -4.59
CA PRO A 562 0.45 8.97 -4.08
C PRO A 562 -0.32 7.68 -4.35
N ALA A 563 -0.17 7.06 -5.52
CA ALA A 563 -0.83 5.80 -5.85
C ALA A 563 -0.37 4.64 -4.96
N TYR A 564 0.91 4.61 -4.61
CA TYR A 564 1.48 3.63 -3.71
C TYR A 564 1.04 3.89 -2.25
N ARG A 565 1.12 5.15 -1.78
CA ARG A 565 0.69 5.52 -0.43
C ARG A 565 -0.80 5.26 -0.20
N ASN A 566 -1.65 5.55 -1.20
CA ASN A 566 -3.07 5.18 -1.15
C ASN A 566 -3.25 3.66 -0.97
N ALA A 567 -2.47 2.85 -1.70
CA ALA A 567 -2.54 1.38 -1.59
C ALA A 567 -2.14 0.89 -0.19
N MET A 568 -1.17 1.52 0.48
CA MET A 568 -0.77 1.19 1.86
C MET A 568 -1.91 1.36 2.87
N THR A 569 -2.90 2.21 2.58
CA THR A 569 -4.07 2.47 3.46
C THR A 569 -5.13 1.40 3.38
N LEU A 570 -5.16 0.62 2.30
CA LEU A 570 -6.17 -0.38 2.01
C LEU A 570 -5.74 -1.76 2.54
N LYS A 571 -6.72 -2.50 3.04
CA LYS A 571 -6.58 -3.91 3.41
C LYS A 571 -7.50 -4.76 2.50
N GLY A 572 -8.22 -5.67 3.02
CA GLY A 572 -9.01 -6.66 2.27
C GLY A 572 -8.24 -7.98 2.16
N TYR A 573 -8.30 -8.67 1.05
CA TYR A 573 -7.35 -9.75 0.80
C TYR A 573 -6.02 -9.12 0.40
N MET A 574 -5.08 -9.05 1.37
CA MET A 574 -3.81 -8.38 1.18
C MET A 574 -3.18 -8.71 -0.17
N GLN A 575 -2.78 -7.69 -0.89
CA GLN A 575 -2.11 -7.77 -2.19
C GLN A 575 -0.95 -6.78 -2.23
N SER A 576 -0.04 -7.00 -3.17
CA SER A 576 1.13 -6.13 -3.38
C SER A 576 0.69 -4.72 -3.76
N HIS A 577 1.44 -3.75 -3.33
CA HIS A 577 1.26 -2.36 -3.70
C HIS A 577 1.97 -2.08 -5.02
N HIS A 578 1.45 -1.17 -5.82
CA HIS A 578 2.06 -0.75 -7.07
C HIS A 578 2.07 0.77 -7.17
N VAL A 579 3.11 1.29 -7.78
CA VAL A 579 3.22 2.69 -8.21
C VAL A 579 2.43 2.93 -9.50
N ASP A 580 2.34 4.18 -9.94
CA ASP A 580 1.67 4.60 -11.17
C ASP A 580 2.61 4.67 -12.39
N TYR A 581 3.86 4.27 -12.24
CA TYR A 581 4.84 4.11 -13.31
C TYR A 581 5.34 2.66 -13.37
N PHE A 582 6.02 2.29 -14.47
CA PHE A 582 6.64 0.96 -14.55
C PHE A 582 7.86 0.89 -13.62
N LEU A 583 7.80 0.00 -12.65
CA LEU A 583 8.91 -0.35 -11.76
C LEU A 583 9.27 -1.82 -12.00
N GLY A 584 10.40 -2.03 -12.67
CA GLY A 584 10.88 -3.33 -13.13
C GLY A 584 12.19 -3.21 -13.89
N ASP A 585 12.67 -4.31 -14.46
CA ASP A 585 13.89 -4.32 -15.26
C ASP A 585 13.74 -3.43 -16.51
N GLY A 586 14.79 -2.67 -16.81
CA GLY A 586 14.78 -1.74 -17.94
C GLY A 586 13.87 -0.52 -17.77
N MET A 587 13.38 -0.22 -16.56
CA MET A 587 12.60 0.96 -16.28
C MET A 587 13.32 2.26 -16.66
N GLU A 588 12.57 3.25 -17.11
CA GLU A 588 13.06 4.63 -17.22
C GLU A 588 13.14 5.26 -15.83
N THR A 589 13.98 6.28 -15.66
CA THR A 589 14.01 7.05 -14.41
C THR A 589 12.61 7.61 -14.14
N PRO A 590 11.97 7.28 -13.00
CA PRO A 590 10.63 7.78 -12.70
C PRO A 590 10.60 9.29 -12.60
N PRO A 591 9.48 9.93 -12.93
CA PRO A 591 9.32 11.36 -12.74
C PRO A 591 9.36 11.71 -11.24
N LYS A 592 9.80 12.92 -10.93
CA LYS A 592 9.68 13.45 -9.56
C LYS A 592 8.20 13.50 -9.17
N PRO A 593 7.83 13.06 -7.97
CA PRO A 593 6.45 13.10 -7.51
C PRO A 593 5.88 14.53 -7.49
N ASP A 594 4.65 14.72 -7.98
CA ASP A 594 3.92 16.00 -7.89
C ASP A 594 3.18 16.08 -6.56
N ILE A 595 3.94 16.42 -5.52
CA ILE A 595 3.47 16.46 -4.13
C ILE A 595 3.90 17.76 -3.44
N SER A 596 3.27 18.05 -2.30
CA SER A 596 3.73 19.05 -1.34
C SER A 596 3.76 18.44 0.05
N TYR A 597 4.66 18.89 0.93
CA TYR A 597 4.63 18.40 2.30
C TYR A 597 3.56 19.13 3.12
N VAL A 598 2.85 18.35 3.96
CA VAL A 598 1.92 18.88 4.96
C VAL A 598 2.67 19.65 6.04
N GLY A 599 2.05 20.67 6.62
CA GLY A 599 2.64 21.44 7.72
C GLY A 599 3.84 22.32 7.31
N ALA A 600 4.16 22.42 6.01
CA ALA A 600 5.30 23.23 5.51
C ALA A 600 4.92 24.68 5.22
#